data_898641e94d9efe12bf82df05db1d1343
#
_entry.id   898641e94d9efe12bf82df05db1d1343
#
_cell.length_a   1.000
_cell.length_b   1.000
_cell.length_c   1.000
_cell.angle_alpha   90.00
_cell.angle_beta   90.00
_cell.angle_gamma   90.00
#
_symmetry.space_group_name_H-M   'P 1'
#
loop_
_entity.id
_entity.type
_entity.pdbx_description
1 polymer ?
#
loop_
_entity_poly.entity_id
_entity_poly.type
_entity_poly.pdbx_seq_one_letter_code
_entity_poly.pdbx_strand_id
1 'polypeptide(L)'
;IYILNPKVDFYYVAAEETMNKGLLTRIFKLVGAVTVKRTWRANGQNVNRKVDMSEVENILKALDNGWVVSFPQGTTAAFAPGRKGTAKLVLQQRAIVIPVKINGFRRAFDKKGLRLKVTGVQPTMEFKKPLDIDYDNESAEQILDKIMNAIEQTPKHNVLHEYDQKLERKKQEDAEKQEEKSQA
;
A
#
# COMPACT_ATOMS: atom_id res chain seq x y z
N ILE A 1 -16.61 -10.46 -1.49
CA ILE A 1 -16.96 -10.09 -2.89
C ILE A 1 -17.15 -11.35 -3.73
N TYR A 2 -16.21 -12.29 -3.71
CA TYR A 2 -16.30 -13.57 -4.45
C TYR A 2 -17.54 -14.41 -4.05
N ILE A 3 -17.86 -14.46 -2.75
CA ILE A 3 -19.05 -15.17 -2.24
C ILE A 3 -20.35 -14.54 -2.76
N LEU A 4 -20.36 -13.21 -2.95
CA LEU A 4 -21.55 -12.48 -3.42
C LEU A 4 -21.70 -12.48 -4.95
N ASN A 5 -20.61 -12.66 -5.69
CA ASN A 5 -20.62 -12.72 -7.15
C ASN A 5 -19.54 -13.71 -7.67
N PRO A 6 -19.83 -15.01 -7.65
CA PRO A 6 -18.87 -16.07 -8.05
C PRO A 6 -18.53 -16.05 -9.55
N LYS A 7 -19.18 -15.23 -10.36
CA LYS A 7 -18.91 -15.08 -11.80
C LYS A 7 -17.77 -14.10 -12.11
N VAL A 8 -17.27 -13.38 -11.09
CA VAL A 8 -16.21 -12.39 -11.25
C VAL A 8 -14.98 -12.86 -10.49
N ASP A 9 -13.90 -13.08 -11.20
CA ASP A 9 -12.63 -13.47 -10.62
C ASP A 9 -12.03 -12.32 -9.80
N PHE A 10 -11.29 -12.70 -8.77
CA PHE A 10 -10.65 -11.78 -7.87
C PHE A 10 -9.16 -12.06 -7.80
N TYR A 11 -8.35 -11.10 -8.21
CA TYR A 11 -6.90 -11.18 -8.27
C TYR A 11 -6.25 -10.20 -7.31
N TYR A 12 -5.01 -10.46 -6.90
CA TYR A 12 -4.21 -9.50 -6.16
C TYR A 12 -2.76 -9.51 -6.60
N VAL A 13 -2.18 -8.32 -6.71
CA VAL A 13 -0.78 -8.14 -7.10
C VAL A 13 0.11 -8.36 -5.88
N ALA A 14 1.02 -9.33 -5.96
CA ALA A 14 1.95 -9.67 -4.90
C ALA A 14 3.41 -9.68 -5.39
N ALA A 15 4.34 -9.29 -4.52
CA ALA A 15 5.75 -9.38 -4.85
C ALA A 15 6.20 -10.84 -4.90
N GLU A 16 6.89 -11.25 -5.97
CA GLU A 16 7.39 -12.60 -6.18
C GLU A 16 8.22 -13.11 -4.98
N GLU A 17 9.04 -12.25 -4.40
CA GLU A 17 9.87 -12.56 -3.23
C GLU A 17 9.05 -12.97 -1.99
N THR A 18 7.82 -12.48 -1.88
CA THR A 18 6.90 -12.83 -0.79
C THR A 18 6.27 -14.20 -1.05
N MET A 19 6.16 -14.58 -2.31
CA MET A 19 5.45 -15.76 -2.78
C MET A 19 6.33 -17.02 -2.83
N ASN A 20 7.68 -16.87 -2.90
CA ASN A 20 8.62 -17.99 -3.02
C ASN A 20 8.88 -18.69 -1.67
N LYS A 21 7.81 -19.18 -1.03
CA LYS A 21 7.87 -19.85 0.29
C LYS A 21 7.18 -21.23 0.26
N GLY A 22 7.61 -22.11 -0.63
CA GLY A 22 7.20 -23.51 -0.64
C GLY A 22 5.69 -23.72 -0.83
N LEU A 23 5.05 -24.43 0.09
CA LEU A 23 3.61 -24.80 0.01
C LEU A 23 2.69 -23.56 -0.06
N LEU A 24 3.02 -22.48 0.62
CA LEU A 24 2.27 -21.23 0.59
C LEU A 24 2.18 -20.62 -0.82
N THR A 25 3.19 -20.80 -1.65
CA THR A 25 3.18 -20.34 -3.05
C THR A 25 2.04 -20.95 -3.85
N ARG A 26 1.76 -22.24 -3.63
CA ARG A 26 0.65 -22.94 -4.33
C ARG A 26 -0.70 -22.39 -3.87
N ILE A 27 -0.88 -22.18 -2.58
CA ILE A 27 -2.12 -21.62 -2.01
C ILE A 27 -2.36 -20.21 -2.56
N PHE A 28 -1.34 -19.36 -2.58
CA PHE A 28 -1.48 -18.00 -3.10
C PHE A 28 -1.84 -17.96 -4.58
N LYS A 29 -1.27 -18.84 -5.40
CA LYS A 29 -1.66 -18.96 -6.82
C LYS A 29 -3.11 -19.39 -7.00
N LEU A 30 -3.58 -20.33 -6.17
CA LEU A 30 -4.98 -20.80 -6.20
C LEU A 30 -5.99 -19.70 -5.85
N VAL A 31 -5.61 -18.72 -5.02
CA VAL A 31 -6.48 -17.60 -4.65
C VAL A 31 -6.26 -16.35 -5.51
N GLY A 32 -5.70 -16.49 -6.70
CA GLY A 32 -5.63 -15.41 -7.70
C GLY A 32 -4.44 -14.47 -7.54
N ALA A 33 -3.30 -14.93 -7.01
CA ALA A 33 -2.11 -14.09 -6.94
C ALA A 33 -1.47 -13.88 -8.31
N VAL A 34 -1.31 -12.62 -8.70
CA VAL A 34 -0.50 -12.19 -9.84
C VAL A 34 0.84 -11.68 -9.30
N THR A 35 1.92 -12.40 -9.63
CA THR A 35 3.25 -12.09 -9.09
C THR A 35 3.97 -11.04 -9.93
N VAL A 36 4.66 -10.12 -9.25
CA VAL A 36 5.51 -9.11 -9.87
C VAL A 36 6.86 -9.01 -9.16
N LYS A 37 7.93 -8.81 -9.93
CA LYS A 37 9.25 -8.51 -9.38
C LYS A 37 9.37 -7.03 -9.08
N ARG A 38 9.81 -6.70 -7.88
CA ARG A 38 10.07 -5.31 -7.54
C ARG A 38 11.26 -4.78 -8.36
N THR A 39 11.09 -3.63 -9.00
CA THR A 39 12.14 -3.00 -9.79
C THR A 39 13.15 -2.23 -8.94
N TRP A 40 12.84 -1.94 -7.69
CA TRP A 40 13.66 -1.11 -6.80
C TRP A 40 14.24 -1.85 -5.59
N ARG A 41 13.74 -3.04 -5.25
CA ARG A 41 14.20 -3.82 -4.09
C ARG A 41 14.08 -5.31 -4.34
N ALA A 42 15.17 -6.05 -4.09
CA ALA A 42 15.18 -7.50 -4.10
C ALA A 42 15.96 -8.01 -2.89
N ASN A 43 15.43 -9.01 -2.18
CA ASN A 43 16.07 -9.64 -1.02
C ASN A 43 16.60 -8.65 0.04
N GLY A 44 15.88 -7.55 0.24
CA GLY A 44 16.26 -6.50 1.20
C GLY A 44 17.22 -5.44 0.67
N GLN A 45 17.81 -5.62 -0.53
CA GLN A 45 18.74 -4.69 -1.16
C GLN A 45 18.06 -3.81 -2.22
N ASN A 46 18.57 -2.61 -2.42
CA ASN A 46 18.14 -1.75 -3.51
C ASN A 46 18.67 -2.30 -4.84
N VAL A 47 17.78 -2.42 -5.81
CA VAL A 47 18.07 -2.88 -7.17
C VAL A 47 17.48 -1.89 -8.18
N ASN A 48 18.06 -1.85 -9.36
CA ASN A 48 17.51 -1.10 -10.50
C ASN A 48 17.26 -2.09 -11.63
N ARG A 49 16.03 -2.63 -11.69
CA ARG A 49 15.61 -3.56 -12.73
C ARG A 49 14.67 -2.88 -13.71
N LYS A 50 14.75 -3.28 -14.97
CA LYS A 50 13.71 -2.93 -15.94
C LYS A 50 12.41 -3.66 -15.58
N VAL A 51 11.29 -3.04 -15.91
CA VAL A 51 9.96 -3.66 -15.78
C VAL A 51 9.88 -4.84 -16.76
N ASP A 52 9.46 -5.98 -16.27
CA ASP A 52 9.19 -7.15 -17.11
C ASP A 52 7.80 -7.00 -17.74
N MET A 53 7.77 -6.90 -19.06
CA MET A 53 6.50 -6.70 -19.80
C MET A 53 5.55 -7.88 -19.65
N SER A 54 6.06 -9.10 -19.46
CA SER A 54 5.23 -10.27 -19.22
C SER A 54 4.44 -10.20 -17.92
N GLU A 55 5.01 -9.57 -16.90
CA GLU A 55 4.33 -9.32 -15.62
C GLU A 55 3.22 -8.28 -15.78
N VAL A 56 3.46 -7.23 -16.58
CA VAL A 56 2.45 -6.24 -16.92
C VAL A 56 1.29 -6.91 -17.66
N GLU A 57 1.56 -7.71 -18.67
CA GLU A 57 0.54 -8.47 -19.42
C GLU A 57 -0.31 -9.37 -18.52
N ASN A 58 0.29 -10.03 -17.53
CA ASN A 58 -0.45 -10.87 -16.59
C ASN A 58 -1.42 -10.05 -15.72
N ILE A 59 -1.03 -8.83 -15.32
CA ILE A 59 -1.93 -7.93 -14.59
C ILE A 59 -3.06 -7.44 -15.51
N LEU A 60 -2.75 -7.10 -16.77
CA LEU A 60 -3.74 -6.65 -17.74
C LEU A 60 -4.77 -7.75 -18.00
N LYS A 61 -4.33 -8.99 -18.22
CA LYS A 61 -5.22 -10.16 -18.36
C LYS A 61 -6.10 -10.37 -17.12
N ALA A 62 -5.55 -10.16 -15.93
CA ALA A 62 -6.35 -10.25 -14.71
C ALA A 62 -7.40 -9.14 -14.63
N LEU A 63 -7.10 -7.92 -15.07
CA LEU A 63 -8.04 -6.80 -15.15
C LEU A 63 -9.15 -7.03 -16.16
N ASP A 64 -8.86 -7.71 -17.28
CA ASP A 64 -9.86 -8.08 -18.29
C ASP A 64 -10.83 -9.14 -17.77
N ASN A 65 -10.40 -9.97 -16.81
CA ASN A 65 -11.21 -11.08 -16.28
C ASN A 65 -11.91 -10.76 -14.95
N GLY A 66 -11.49 -9.72 -14.21
CA GLY A 66 -12.10 -9.45 -12.93
C GLY A 66 -11.48 -8.28 -12.14
N TRP A 67 -11.63 -8.36 -10.83
CA TRP A 67 -11.12 -7.37 -9.91
C TRP A 67 -9.65 -7.61 -9.57
N VAL A 68 -8.85 -6.56 -9.61
CA VAL A 68 -7.43 -6.63 -9.22
C VAL A 68 -7.17 -5.73 -8.02
N VAL A 69 -6.76 -6.32 -6.91
CA VAL A 69 -6.27 -5.58 -5.74
C VAL A 69 -4.81 -5.22 -5.97
N SER A 70 -4.51 -3.93 -5.90
CA SER A 70 -3.15 -3.40 -6.00
C SER A 70 -2.80 -2.60 -4.74
N PHE A 71 -1.53 -2.67 -4.36
CA PHE A 71 -0.95 -1.88 -3.27
C PHE A 71 -0.02 -0.84 -3.87
N PRO A 72 -0.49 0.41 -4.08
CA PRO A 72 0.22 1.40 -4.89
C PRO A 72 1.59 1.79 -4.33
N GLN A 73 1.84 1.60 -3.04
CA GLN A 73 3.15 1.86 -2.43
C GLN A 73 4.17 0.73 -2.69
N GLY A 74 3.72 -0.49 -2.93
CA GLY A 74 4.56 -1.69 -3.10
C GLY A 74 5.41 -2.03 -1.88
N THR A 75 5.05 -1.51 -0.71
CA THR A 75 5.73 -1.71 0.57
C THR A 75 4.73 -1.72 1.71
N THR A 76 5.14 -2.30 2.85
CA THR A 76 4.37 -2.27 4.10
C THR A 76 4.69 -1.05 4.98
N ALA A 77 5.59 -0.18 4.54
CA ALA A 77 5.88 1.07 5.24
C ALA A 77 4.71 2.03 5.08
N ALA A 78 4.17 2.51 6.20
CA ALA A 78 3.10 3.49 6.19
C ALA A 78 3.59 4.82 5.56
N PHE A 79 2.71 5.49 4.85
CA PHE A 79 2.95 6.79 4.19
C PHE A 79 4.14 6.83 3.23
N ALA A 80 4.62 5.66 2.79
CA ALA A 80 5.64 5.60 1.74
C ALA A 80 5.07 6.15 0.42
N PRO A 81 5.90 6.76 -0.42
CA PRO A 81 5.45 7.27 -1.73
C PRO A 81 4.83 6.17 -2.58
N GLY A 82 3.77 6.51 -3.30
CA GLY A 82 3.17 5.64 -4.29
C GLY A 82 4.10 5.36 -5.46
N ARG A 83 3.89 4.26 -6.16
CA ARG A 83 4.66 3.84 -7.34
C ARG A 83 3.85 4.07 -8.61
N LYS A 84 4.46 4.71 -9.60
CA LYS A 84 3.83 5.07 -10.88
C LYS A 84 3.26 3.86 -11.66
N GLY A 85 3.74 2.65 -11.36
CA GLY A 85 3.28 1.41 -12.03
C GLY A 85 1.77 1.21 -11.95
N THR A 86 1.18 1.38 -10.77
CA THR A 86 -0.28 1.26 -10.58
C THR A 86 -1.05 2.28 -11.43
N ALA A 87 -0.64 3.54 -11.40
CA ALA A 87 -1.32 4.59 -12.18
C ALA A 87 -1.17 4.41 -13.70
N LYS A 88 -0.01 3.90 -14.16
CA LYS A 88 0.18 3.55 -15.58
C LYS A 88 -0.75 2.43 -16.03
N LEU A 89 -0.94 1.40 -15.20
CA LEU A 89 -1.90 0.32 -15.49
C LEU A 89 -3.34 0.85 -15.54
N VAL A 90 -3.70 1.74 -14.59
CA VAL A 90 -5.02 2.39 -14.56
C VAL A 90 -5.26 3.19 -15.83
N LEU A 91 -4.29 3.99 -16.28
CA LEU A 91 -4.38 4.74 -17.54
C LEU A 91 -4.52 3.81 -18.75
N GLN A 92 -3.66 2.80 -18.84
CA GLN A 92 -3.61 1.90 -19.99
C GLN A 92 -4.92 1.14 -20.19
N GLN A 93 -5.55 0.70 -19.10
CA GLN A 93 -6.80 -0.07 -19.14
C GLN A 93 -8.05 0.77 -18.93
N ARG A 94 -7.91 2.07 -18.67
CA ARG A 94 -9.03 2.94 -18.28
C ARG A 94 -9.86 2.28 -17.15
N ALA A 95 -9.16 1.65 -16.20
CA ALA A 95 -9.76 0.80 -15.18
C ALA A 95 -10.46 1.63 -14.11
N ILE A 96 -11.67 1.23 -13.70
CA ILE A 96 -12.38 1.83 -12.58
C ILE A 96 -11.59 1.58 -11.29
N VAL A 97 -11.24 2.64 -10.59
CA VAL A 97 -10.47 2.58 -9.34
C VAL A 97 -11.38 2.78 -8.14
N ILE A 98 -11.48 1.76 -7.29
CA ILE A 98 -12.19 1.83 -6.01
C ILE A 98 -11.13 1.89 -4.90
N PRO A 99 -10.94 3.04 -4.25
CA PRO A 99 -9.98 3.15 -3.15
C PRO A 99 -10.49 2.39 -1.92
N VAL A 100 -9.57 1.68 -1.27
CA VAL A 100 -9.84 1.01 0.01
C VAL A 100 -8.86 1.54 1.05
N LYS A 101 -9.40 2.29 2.02
CA LYS A 101 -8.64 2.77 3.18
C LYS A 101 -8.56 1.68 4.22
N ILE A 102 -7.34 1.34 4.64
CA ILE A 102 -7.07 0.34 5.66
C ILE A 102 -6.38 1.02 6.84
N ASN A 103 -6.93 0.86 8.04
CA ASN A 103 -6.38 1.45 9.26
C ASN A 103 -6.33 0.43 10.40
N GLY A 104 -5.44 0.65 11.36
CA GLY A 104 -5.35 -0.12 12.59
C GLY A 104 -4.63 -1.46 12.50
N PHE A 105 -4.51 -2.09 11.35
CA PHE A 105 -3.92 -3.43 11.19
C PHE A 105 -2.48 -3.52 11.74
N ARG A 106 -1.63 -2.53 11.43
CA ARG A 106 -0.25 -2.52 11.93
C ARG A 106 -0.16 -2.41 13.46
N ARG A 107 -1.15 -1.79 14.08
CA ARG A 107 -1.23 -1.66 15.54
C ARG A 107 -1.84 -2.89 16.18
N ALA A 108 -2.83 -3.50 15.53
CA ALA A 108 -3.51 -4.68 16.02
C ALA A 108 -2.70 -5.97 15.88
N PHE A 109 -1.78 -6.04 14.91
CA PHE A 109 -0.97 -7.24 14.65
C PHE A 109 0.51 -7.00 14.99
N ASP A 110 1.23 -8.11 15.22
CA ASP A 110 2.69 -8.08 15.37
C ASP A 110 3.38 -7.73 14.03
N LYS A 111 4.71 -7.55 14.07
CA LYS A 111 5.48 -7.21 12.85
C LYS A 111 5.40 -8.27 11.76
N LYS A 112 5.12 -9.53 12.13
CA LYS A 112 4.98 -10.64 11.18
C LYS A 112 3.54 -10.78 10.65
N GLY A 113 2.58 -10.06 11.24
CA GLY A 113 1.16 -10.11 10.88
C GLY A 113 0.44 -11.40 11.29
N LEU A 114 1.06 -12.22 12.15
CA LEU A 114 0.54 -13.54 12.52
C LEU A 114 -0.16 -13.56 13.88
N ARG A 115 0.12 -12.61 14.76
CA ARG A 115 -0.43 -12.58 16.12
C ARG A 115 -1.14 -11.25 16.36
N LEU A 116 -2.36 -11.32 16.89
CA LEU A 116 -3.06 -10.18 17.42
C LEU A 116 -2.37 -9.68 18.69
N LYS A 117 -2.21 -8.37 18.78
CA LYS A 117 -1.78 -7.71 20.02
C LYS A 117 -3.02 -7.28 20.79
N VAL A 118 -2.92 -7.37 22.12
CA VAL A 118 -3.96 -6.83 23.01
C VAL A 118 -3.76 -5.32 23.12
N THR A 119 -4.25 -4.57 22.14
CA THR A 119 -4.05 -3.10 22.09
C THR A 119 -5.35 -2.29 22.16
N GLY A 120 -6.51 -2.95 22.17
CA GLY A 120 -7.81 -2.29 22.04
C GLY A 120 -8.04 -1.61 20.70
N VAL A 121 -7.12 -1.72 19.75
CA VAL A 121 -7.26 -1.14 18.41
C VAL A 121 -8.12 -2.02 17.52
N GLN A 122 -9.21 -1.49 17.03
CA GLN A 122 -10.07 -2.15 16.04
C GLN A 122 -9.56 -1.83 14.63
N PRO A 123 -9.14 -2.86 13.86
CA PRO A 123 -8.81 -2.67 12.45
C PRO A 123 -10.06 -2.30 11.64
N THR A 124 -9.91 -1.37 10.73
CA THR A 124 -10.99 -0.93 9.84
C THR A 124 -10.58 -1.02 8.38
N MET A 125 -11.56 -1.32 7.53
CA MET A 125 -11.45 -1.32 6.08
C MET A 125 -12.65 -0.55 5.53
N GLU A 126 -12.38 0.53 4.80
CA GLU A 126 -13.40 1.42 4.25
C GLU A 126 -13.29 1.42 2.72
N PHE A 127 -14.33 0.99 2.04
CA PHE A 127 -14.46 1.10 0.58
C PHE A 127 -15.02 2.47 0.25
N LYS A 128 -14.29 3.26 -0.53
CA LYS A 128 -14.71 4.58 -0.98
C LYS A 128 -15.41 4.49 -2.34
N LYS A 129 -16.03 5.58 -2.75
CA LYS A 129 -16.62 5.70 -4.09
C LYS A 129 -15.53 5.56 -5.15
N PRO A 130 -15.86 5.06 -6.35
CA PRO A 130 -14.94 5.07 -7.48
C PRO A 130 -14.35 6.45 -7.70
N LEU A 131 -13.06 6.52 -8.05
CA LEU A 131 -12.40 7.78 -8.38
C LEU A 131 -12.91 8.28 -9.71
N ASP A 132 -13.16 9.58 -9.76
CA ASP A 132 -13.38 10.31 -11.00
C ASP A 132 -12.02 10.61 -11.64
N ILE A 133 -11.72 9.93 -12.75
CA ILE A 133 -10.44 9.99 -13.47
C ILE A 133 -10.71 10.39 -14.91
N ASP A 134 -10.11 11.49 -15.35
CA ASP A 134 -10.06 11.87 -16.74
C ASP A 134 -8.87 11.19 -17.44
N TYR A 135 -9.14 10.02 -18.02
CA TYR A 135 -8.11 9.19 -18.66
C TYR A 135 -7.47 9.83 -19.89
N ASP A 136 -8.05 10.87 -20.45
CA ASP A 136 -7.56 11.52 -21.64
C ASP A 136 -6.65 12.73 -21.32
N ASN A 137 -6.88 13.38 -20.18
CA ASN A 137 -6.17 14.61 -19.81
C ASN A 137 -5.30 14.49 -18.55
N GLU A 138 -5.53 13.49 -17.68
CA GLU A 138 -4.73 13.33 -16.47
C GLU A 138 -3.47 12.51 -16.72
N SER A 139 -2.36 12.97 -16.15
CA SER A 139 -1.11 12.21 -16.14
C SER A 139 -1.13 11.06 -15.10
N ALA A 140 -0.21 10.10 -15.26
CA ALA A 140 -0.05 9.02 -14.30
C ALA A 140 0.30 9.54 -12.89
N GLU A 141 1.00 10.67 -12.78
CA GLU A 141 1.32 11.33 -11.53
C GLU A 141 0.06 11.85 -10.84
N GLN A 142 -0.80 12.55 -11.57
CA GLN A 142 -2.06 13.09 -11.06
C GLN A 142 -3.00 11.97 -10.59
N ILE A 143 -3.10 10.89 -11.36
CA ILE A 143 -3.89 9.72 -10.97
C ILE A 143 -3.31 9.05 -9.72
N LEU A 144 -1.97 8.91 -9.64
CA LEU A 144 -1.32 8.37 -8.46
C LEU A 144 -1.61 9.21 -7.22
N ASP A 145 -1.54 10.53 -7.34
CA ASP A 145 -1.84 11.45 -6.25
C ASP A 145 -3.30 11.34 -5.81
N LYS A 146 -4.25 11.23 -6.75
CA LYS A 146 -5.65 10.97 -6.43
C LYS A 146 -5.82 9.66 -5.65
N ILE A 147 -5.19 8.58 -6.11
CA ILE A 147 -5.23 7.26 -5.44
C ILE A 147 -4.67 7.38 -4.01
N MET A 148 -3.46 7.93 -3.86
CA MET A 148 -2.77 8.02 -2.57
C MET A 148 -3.51 8.92 -1.58
N ASN A 149 -4.13 10.00 -2.05
CA ASN A 149 -4.99 10.84 -1.23
C ASN A 149 -6.26 10.11 -0.80
N ALA A 150 -6.90 9.39 -1.71
CA ALA A 150 -8.14 8.68 -1.42
C ALA A 150 -7.97 7.55 -0.39
N ILE A 151 -6.84 6.84 -0.43
CA ILE A 151 -6.52 5.81 0.59
C ILE A 151 -5.85 6.38 1.85
N GLU A 152 -5.66 7.70 1.93
CA GLU A 152 -5.06 8.42 3.06
C GLU A 152 -3.65 7.94 3.41
N GLN A 153 -2.82 7.69 2.40
CA GLN A 153 -1.43 7.23 2.54
C GLN A 153 -0.39 8.25 2.08
N THR A 154 -0.76 9.52 1.99
CA THR A 154 0.21 10.60 1.75
C THR A 154 0.80 11.10 3.07
N PRO A 155 1.98 11.76 3.08
CA PRO A 155 2.61 12.29 4.30
C PRO A 155 1.70 13.20 5.14
N LYS A 156 0.81 13.95 4.51
CA LYS A 156 -0.16 14.82 5.22
C LYS A 156 -1.15 14.06 6.10
N HIS A 157 -1.35 12.76 5.85
CA HIS A 157 -2.23 11.91 6.66
C HIS A 157 -1.49 11.21 7.82
N ASN A 158 -0.20 11.46 7.97
CA ASN A 158 0.62 10.88 9.02
C ASN A 158 0.47 11.64 10.35
N VAL A 159 -0.69 11.51 10.97
CA VAL A 159 -1.00 12.17 12.27
C VAL A 159 -0.02 11.73 13.37
N LEU A 160 0.49 10.49 13.32
CA LEU A 160 1.46 9.99 14.29
C LEU A 160 2.81 10.71 14.18
N HIS A 161 3.22 11.04 12.96
CA HIS A 161 4.47 11.77 12.75
C HIS A 161 4.41 13.19 13.34
N GLU A 162 3.29 13.88 13.20
CA GLU A 162 3.08 15.19 13.86
C GLU A 162 3.07 15.08 15.38
N TYR A 163 2.45 14.03 15.91
CA TYR A 163 2.43 13.78 17.36
C TYR A 163 3.84 13.47 17.89
N ASP A 164 4.58 12.62 17.23
CA ASP A 164 5.95 12.28 17.59
C ASP A 164 6.87 13.52 17.54
N GLN A 165 6.75 14.34 16.50
CA GLN A 165 7.49 15.60 16.40
C GLN A 165 7.14 16.58 17.53
N LYS A 166 5.86 16.70 17.90
CA LYS A 166 5.44 17.54 19.03
C LYS A 166 5.99 17.03 20.36
N LEU A 167 6.01 15.71 20.53
CA LEU A 167 6.55 15.09 21.74
C LEU A 167 8.06 15.28 21.87
N GLU A 168 8.79 15.17 20.77
CA GLU A 168 10.25 15.42 20.74
C GLU A 168 10.58 16.89 21.02
N ARG A 169 9.86 17.85 20.42
CA ARG A 169 10.02 19.26 20.73
C ARG A 169 9.78 19.55 22.21
N LYS A 170 8.71 18.99 22.78
CA LYS A 170 8.42 19.16 24.20
C LYS A 170 9.51 18.60 25.10
N LYS A 171 10.09 17.44 24.76
CA LYS A 171 11.22 16.87 25.50
C LYS A 171 12.47 17.75 25.44
N GLN A 172 12.74 18.36 24.28
CA GLN A 172 13.86 19.31 24.13
C GLN A 172 13.65 20.57 24.97
N GLU A 173 12.46 21.18 24.89
CA GLU A 173 12.11 22.36 25.71
C GLU A 173 12.18 22.08 27.23
N ASP A 174 11.74 20.89 27.65
CA ASP A 174 11.81 20.49 29.07
C ASP A 174 13.27 20.25 29.53
N ALA A 175 14.12 19.70 28.64
CA ALA A 175 15.55 19.53 28.91
C ALA A 175 16.28 20.88 29.03
N GLU A 176 16.05 21.80 28.09
CA GLU A 176 16.62 23.16 28.13
C GLU A 176 16.24 23.90 29.41
N LYS A 177 14.98 23.83 29.84
CA LYS A 177 14.51 24.43 31.11
C LYS A 177 15.15 23.82 32.36
N GLN A 178 15.50 22.51 32.30
CA GLN A 178 16.21 21.86 33.41
C GLN A 178 17.67 22.26 33.46
N GLU A 179 18.33 22.44 32.32
CA GLU A 179 19.71 22.92 32.25
C GLU A 179 19.82 24.38 32.74
N GLU A 180 18.91 25.27 32.35
CA GLU A 180 18.84 26.63 32.82
C GLU A 180 18.69 26.74 34.38
N LYS A 181 17.82 25.84 34.93
CA LYS A 181 17.63 25.79 36.40
C LYS A 181 18.82 25.22 37.18
N SER A 182 19.65 24.44 36.51
CA SER A 182 20.85 23.85 37.11
C SER A 182 22.06 24.79 37.09
N GLN A 183 22.01 25.85 36.30
CA GLN A 183 23.07 26.86 36.16
C GLN A 183 22.78 28.18 36.95
N ALA A 184 21.57 28.29 37.51
CA ALA A 184 21.17 29.42 38.36
C ALA A 184 21.26 29.07 39.85
#